data_99d3026b6e42de31739fdc1c5c43c153
#
_entry.id   99d3026b6e42de31739fdc1c5c43c153
#
_cell.length_a   1.000
_cell.length_b   1.000
_cell.length_c   1.000
_cell.angle_alpha   90.00
_cell.angle_beta   90.00
_cell.angle_gamma   90.00
#
_symmetry.space_group_name_H-M   'P 1'
#
loop_
_entity.id
_entity.type
_entity.pdbx_description
1 polymer ?
#
loop_
_entity_poly.entity_id
_entity_poly.type
_entity_poly.pdbx_seq_one_letter_code
_entity_poly.pdbx_strand_id
1 'polypeptide(L)'
;MTDWVRLTLPAALVASIASPALAVQYLSVEAAQKLAFPSANRFVEYDGKSWKAQAGDKLLGLFVLDHVIGKHLYIDYAVALDTNGRVMRVEILQYRESYGGEVRESSWLAQFVGKTSSSVLKVGGDIRTISGATLSSLHVTEGVKRVLANYGSHR
;
A
#
# COMPACT_ATOMS: atom_id res chain seq x y z
N MET A 1 25.18 -35.19 -62.38
CA MET A 1 25.54 -33.94 -61.68
C MET A 1 24.31 -33.47 -60.91
N THR A 2 24.30 -33.76 -59.63
CA THR A 2 23.15 -33.44 -58.77
C THR A 2 23.63 -32.37 -57.79
N ASP A 3 23.20 -31.13 -58.05
CA ASP A 3 23.45 -29.97 -57.22
C ASP A 3 22.58 -30.04 -55.94
N TRP A 4 23.22 -30.26 -54.80
CA TRP A 4 22.59 -30.19 -53.50
C TRP A 4 22.59 -28.73 -53.04
N VAL A 5 21.47 -28.04 -53.25
CA VAL A 5 21.23 -26.74 -52.64
C VAL A 5 21.00 -26.92 -51.19
N ARG A 6 21.96 -26.58 -50.35
CA ARG A 6 21.77 -26.51 -48.88
C ARG A 6 20.99 -25.25 -48.53
N LEU A 7 19.71 -25.42 -48.25
CA LEU A 7 18.88 -24.41 -47.62
C LEU A 7 19.30 -24.25 -46.15
N THR A 8 20.07 -23.24 -45.87
CA THR A 8 20.32 -22.79 -44.49
C THR A 8 19.16 -21.95 -44.05
N LEU A 9 18.29 -22.50 -43.17
CA LEU A 9 17.27 -21.76 -42.47
C LEU A 9 17.91 -20.81 -41.47
N PRO A 10 17.59 -19.50 -41.45
CA PRO A 10 18.07 -18.64 -40.40
C PRO A 10 17.36 -19.00 -39.09
N ALA A 11 18.14 -19.28 -38.04
CA ALA A 11 17.61 -19.44 -36.70
C ALA A 11 17.01 -18.10 -36.27
N ALA A 12 15.67 -18.08 -36.22
CA ALA A 12 14.93 -16.93 -35.68
C ALA A 12 15.23 -16.83 -34.17
N LEU A 13 15.98 -15.82 -33.80
CA LEU A 13 16.22 -15.46 -32.40
C LEU A 13 14.89 -14.94 -31.84
N VAL A 14 14.17 -15.79 -31.11
CA VAL A 14 12.98 -15.36 -30.38
C VAL A 14 13.48 -14.57 -29.16
N ALA A 15 13.55 -13.26 -29.31
CA ALA A 15 13.76 -12.37 -28.18
C ALA A 15 12.50 -12.42 -27.30
N SER A 16 12.59 -13.09 -26.17
CA SER A 16 11.59 -13.02 -25.12
C SER A 16 11.57 -11.58 -24.58
N ILE A 17 10.65 -10.77 -25.05
CA ILE A 17 10.33 -9.48 -24.45
C ILE A 17 9.63 -9.79 -23.13
N ALA A 18 10.40 -9.78 -22.03
CA ALA A 18 9.81 -9.76 -20.70
C ALA A 18 8.99 -8.49 -20.59
N SER A 19 7.67 -8.61 -20.65
CA SER A 19 6.77 -7.48 -20.36
C SER A 19 7.08 -7.00 -18.94
N PRO A 20 7.33 -5.69 -18.73
CA PRO A 20 7.47 -5.18 -17.38
C PRO A 20 6.20 -5.50 -16.61
N ALA A 21 6.35 -6.07 -15.42
CA ALA A 21 5.23 -6.29 -14.53
C ALA A 21 4.57 -4.93 -14.26
N LEU A 22 3.39 -4.70 -14.83
CA LEU A 22 2.66 -3.45 -14.64
C LEU A 22 2.23 -3.39 -13.17
N ALA A 23 2.63 -2.34 -12.47
CA ALA A 23 2.16 -2.06 -11.14
C ALA A 23 0.63 -1.99 -11.13
N VAL A 24 -0.01 -2.74 -10.24
CA VAL A 24 -1.47 -2.69 -10.10
C VAL A 24 -1.83 -1.57 -9.16
N GLN A 25 -2.49 -0.55 -9.70
CA GLN A 25 -3.08 0.53 -8.91
C GLN A 25 -4.50 0.11 -8.52
N TYR A 26 -4.78 0.03 -7.22
CA TYR A 26 -6.09 -0.36 -6.69
C TYR A 26 -6.98 0.83 -6.39
N LEU A 27 -6.39 1.94 -5.90
CA LEU A 27 -7.10 3.14 -5.49
C LEU A 27 -6.27 4.38 -5.82
N SER A 28 -6.94 5.46 -6.27
CA SER A 28 -6.33 6.77 -6.28
C SER A 28 -6.29 7.34 -4.84
N VAL A 29 -5.45 8.36 -4.64
CA VAL A 29 -5.37 9.07 -3.35
C VAL A 29 -6.73 9.65 -2.98
N GLU A 30 -7.41 10.30 -3.93
CA GLU A 30 -8.72 10.93 -3.72
C GLU A 30 -9.80 9.90 -3.37
N ALA A 31 -9.77 8.73 -4.02
CA ALA A 31 -10.71 7.65 -3.70
C ALA A 31 -10.47 7.10 -2.29
N ALA A 32 -9.20 6.91 -1.90
CA ALA A 32 -8.85 6.47 -0.56
C ALA A 32 -9.22 7.51 0.51
N GLN A 33 -9.03 8.81 0.24
CA GLN A 33 -9.46 9.90 1.10
C GLN A 33 -10.97 9.89 1.34
N LYS A 34 -11.76 9.73 0.27
CA LYS A 34 -13.23 9.65 0.37
C LYS A 34 -13.71 8.41 1.11
N LEU A 35 -13.04 7.27 0.94
CA LEU A 35 -13.35 6.05 1.70
C LEU A 35 -13.04 6.22 3.19
N ALA A 36 -11.95 6.89 3.52
CA ALA A 36 -11.54 7.10 4.90
C ALA A 36 -12.40 8.15 5.61
N PHE A 37 -12.76 9.23 4.92
CA PHE A 37 -13.49 10.36 5.47
C PHE A 37 -14.68 10.74 4.56
N PRO A 38 -15.76 9.93 4.54
CA PRO A 38 -16.88 10.14 3.63
C PRO A 38 -17.60 11.52 3.82
N SER A 39 -17.56 12.06 5.03
CA SER A 39 -18.14 13.35 5.36
C SER A 39 -17.19 14.56 5.15
N ALA A 40 -15.94 14.31 4.79
CA ALA A 40 -15.01 15.40 4.50
C ALA A 40 -15.37 16.09 3.18
N ASN A 41 -15.37 17.42 3.21
CA ASN A 41 -15.55 18.26 2.04
C ASN A 41 -14.27 18.95 1.60
N ARG A 42 -13.19 18.85 2.40
CA ARG A 42 -11.90 19.43 2.12
C ARG A 42 -10.77 18.60 2.73
N PHE A 43 -9.68 18.48 1.98
CA PHE A 43 -8.39 17.91 2.43
C PHE A 43 -7.32 18.99 2.29
N VAL A 44 -6.78 19.42 3.42
CA VAL A 44 -5.75 20.48 3.48
C VAL A 44 -4.41 19.82 3.68
N GLU A 45 -3.48 20.03 2.74
CA GLU A 45 -2.12 19.50 2.83
C GLU A 45 -1.45 19.98 4.12
N TYR A 46 -0.73 19.06 4.78
CA TYR A 46 -0.07 19.33 6.05
C TYR A 46 1.47 19.31 5.94
N ASP A 47 2.06 18.28 5.30
CA ASP A 47 3.51 18.12 5.22
C ASP A 47 4.00 17.44 3.93
N GLY A 48 3.28 17.59 2.82
CA GLY A 48 3.62 17.01 1.50
C GLY A 48 3.21 15.55 1.32
N LYS A 49 2.92 14.82 2.39
CA LYS A 49 2.46 13.42 2.35
C LYS A 49 1.27 13.14 3.26
N SER A 50 0.76 14.16 3.92
CA SER A 50 -0.42 14.05 4.76
C SER A 50 -1.39 15.22 4.57
N TRP A 51 -2.68 14.98 4.84
CA TRP A 51 -3.76 15.94 4.68
C TRP A 51 -4.69 15.90 5.88
N LYS A 52 -5.04 17.07 6.38
CA LYS A 52 -6.11 17.25 7.36
C LYS A 52 -7.47 17.12 6.65
N ALA A 53 -8.26 16.13 7.04
CA ALA A 53 -9.61 15.94 6.56
C ALA A 53 -10.57 16.83 7.35
N GLN A 54 -11.37 17.65 6.68
CA GLN A 54 -12.26 18.63 7.29
C GLN A 54 -13.69 18.55 6.73
N ALA A 55 -14.66 18.79 7.58
CA ALA A 55 -16.06 19.04 7.23
C ALA A 55 -16.42 20.45 7.71
N GLY A 56 -16.42 21.43 6.78
CA GLY A 56 -16.43 22.85 7.16
C GLY A 56 -15.21 23.20 7.99
N ASP A 57 -15.43 23.76 9.18
CA ASP A 57 -14.35 24.10 10.12
C ASP A 57 -13.96 22.97 11.07
N LYS A 58 -14.71 21.86 11.03
CA LYS A 58 -14.47 20.71 11.90
C LYS A 58 -13.37 19.83 11.33
N LEU A 59 -12.29 19.61 12.11
CA LEU A 59 -11.27 18.59 11.83
C LEU A 59 -11.89 17.20 12.08
N LEU A 60 -11.77 16.31 11.11
CA LEU A 60 -12.21 14.92 11.20
C LEU A 60 -11.06 13.96 11.52
N GLY A 61 -9.85 14.31 11.07
CA GLY A 61 -8.67 13.47 11.24
C GLY A 61 -7.56 13.81 10.25
N LEU A 62 -6.62 12.90 10.15
CA LEU A 62 -5.45 13.02 9.29
C LEU A 62 -5.38 11.84 8.32
N PHE A 63 -5.16 12.12 7.04
CA PHE A 63 -4.88 11.13 6.01
C PHE A 63 -3.40 11.17 5.67
N VAL A 64 -2.70 10.05 5.78
CA VAL A 64 -1.25 9.95 5.59
C VAL A 64 -0.94 8.97 4.48
N LEU A 65 -0.13 9.39 3.50
CA LEU A 65 0.48 8.51 2.51
C LEU A 65 1.86 8.07 2.99
N ASP A 66 2.17 6.81 2.76
CA ASP A 66 3.51 6.29 3.01
C ASP A 66 3.78 5.12 2.07
N HIS A 67 5.00 4.63 2.07
CA HIS A 67 5.39 3.45 1.30
C HIS A 67 6.36 2.58 2.08
N VAL A 68 6.36 1.31 1.77
CA VAL A 68 7.35 0.34 2.24
C VAL A 68 7.89 -0.45 1.07
N ILE A 69 9.07 -1.03 1.21
CA ILE A 69 9.55 -2.03 0.27
C ILE A 69 8.93 -3.36 0.69
N GLY A 70 8.27 -4.05 -0.24
CA GLY A 70 7.82 -5.42 -0.05
C GLY A 70 9.01 -6.37 0.02
N LYS A 71 9.18 -7.24 -0.96
CA LYS A 71 10.40 -8.02 -1.12
C LYS A 71 11.46 -7.26 -1.94
N HIS A 72 11.05 -6.62 -3.04
CA HIS A 72 11.93 -5.93 -3.98
C HIS A 72 11.41 -4.56 -4.41
N LEU A 73 10.10 -4.36 -4.44
CA LEU A 73 9.44 -3.19 -4.99
C LEU A 73 8.59 -2.48 -3.92
N TYR A 74 8.21 -1.23 -4.22
CA TYR A 74 7.41 -0.43 -3.31
C TYR A 74 5.95 -0.87 -3.26
N ILE A 75 5.41 -0.81 -2.04
CA ILE A 75 3.99 -0.91 -1.72
C ILE A 75 3.59 0.47 -1.20
N ASP A 76 2.72 1.17 -1.95
CA ASP A 76 2.18 2.45 -1.52
C ASP A 76 0.88 2.20 -0.76
N TYR A 77 0.75 2.83 0.39
CA TYR A 77 -0.41 2.68 1.25
C TYR A 77 -0.80 4.00 1.91
N ALA A 78 -2.03 4.06 2.39
CA ALA A 78 -2.55 5.18 3.16
C ALA A 78 -3.02 4.72 4.53
N VAL A 79 -2.84 5.59 5.52
CA VAL A 79 -3.37 5.43 6.88
C VAL A 79 -4.23 6.64 7.20
N ALA A 80 -5.48 6.40 7.58
CA ALA A 80 -6.35 7.44 8.10
C ALA A 80 -6.40 7.34 9.63
N LEU A 81 -6.15 8.45 10.30
CA LEU A 81 -6.18 8.59 11.74
C LEU A 81 -7.33 9.52 12.15
N ASP A 82 -8.03 9.17 13.21
CA ASP A 82 -8.97 10.09 13.83
C ASP A 82 -8.26 11.22 14.60
N THR A 83 -9.01 12.14 15.17
CA THR A 83 -8.48 13.27 15.96
C THR A 83 -7.76 12.84 17.24
N ASN A 84 -7.90 11.60 17.67
CA ASN A 84 -7.22 11.01 18.83
C ASN A 84 -5.98 10.20 18.43
N GLY A 85 -5.60 10.19 17.15
CA GLY A 85 -4.46 9.42 16.64
C GLY A 85 -4.72 7.91 16.53
N ARG A 86 -5.99 7.47 16.49
CA ARG A 86 -6.36 6.08 16.26
C ARG A 86 -6.51 5.79 14.78
N VAL A 87 -6.07 4.65 14.35
CA VAL A 87 -6.29 4.18 12.98
C VAL A 87 -7.79 4.00 12.73
N MET A 88 -8.31 4.72 11.75
CA MET A 88 -9.66 4.53 11.22
C MET A 88 -9.67 3.56 10.04
N ARG A 89 -8.62 3.64 9.20
CA ARG A 89 -8.54 2.86 7.97
C ARG A 89 -7.09 2.74 7.48
N VAL A 90 -6.77 1.60 6.88
CA VAL A 90 -5.55 1.39 6.09
C VAL A 90 -5.96 0.89 4.72
N GLU A 91 -5.37 1.42 3.66
CA GLU A 91 -5.60 1.00 2.28
C GLU A 91 -4.28 0.81 1.55
N ILE A 92 -4.17 -0.25 0.78
CA ILE A 92 -3.09 -0.41 -0.20
C ILE A 92 -3.50 0.29 -1.49
N LEU A 93 -2.73 1.28 -1.91
CA LEU A 93 -3.01 2.10 -3.09
C LEU A 93 -2.38 1.51 -4.33
N GLN A 94 -1.13 1.08 -4.23
CA GLN A 94 -0.40 0.49 -5.34
C GLN A 94 0.50 -0.64 -4.85
N TYR A 95 0.47 -1.75 -5.56
CA TYR A 95 1.26 -2.93 -5.29
C TYR A 95 2.05 -3.32 -6.53
N ARG A 96 3.37 -3.37 -6.42
CA ARG A 96 4.28 -3.59 -7.55
C ARG A 96 4.92 -4.97 -7.56
N GLU A 97 4.82 -5.70 -6.44
CA GLU A 97 5.34 -7.05 -6.32
C GLU A 97 4.47 -8.06 -7.08
N SER A 98 5.09 -9.16 -7.52
CA SER A 98 4.36 -10.24 -8.20
C SER A 98 3.60 -11.16 -7.23
N TYR A 99 4.00 -11.19 -5.95
CA TYR A 99 3.43 -12.06 -4.91
C TYR A 99 3.15 -11.25 -3.64
N GLY A 100 2.23 -11.74 -2.82
CA GLY A 100 1.92 -11.14 -1.52
C GLY A 100 0.86 -10.04 -1.58
N GLY A 101 0.10 -9.94 -2.67
CA GLY A 101 -0.97 -8.98 -2.85
C GLY A 101 -2.14 -9.14 -1.88
N GLU A 102 -2.17 -10.21 -1.10
CA GLU A 102 -3.19 -10.50 -0.08
C GLU A 102 -3.17 -9.46 1.07
N VAL A 103 -2.08 -8.69 1.23
CA VAL A 103 -2.04 -7.56 2.17
C VAL A 103 -3.07 -6.46 1.87
N ARG A 104 -3.64 -6.44 0.67
CA ARG A 104 -4.73 -5.54 0.27
C ARG A 104 -6.12 -5.98 0.75
N GLU A 105 -6.26 -7.22 1.22
CA GLU A 105 -7.55 -7.73 1.65
C GLU A 105 -8.09 -6.94 2.84
N SER A 106 -9.33 -6.48 2.70
CA SER A 106 -9.97 -5.64 3.72
C SER A 106 -10.05 -6.31 5.08
N SER A 107 -10.19 -7.65 5.12
CA SER A 107 -10.20 -8.43 6.36
C SER A 107 -8.85 -8.41 7.08
N TRP A 108 -7.74 -8.36 6.33
CA TRP A 108 -6.42 -8.23 6.92
C TRP A 108 -6.14 -6.79 7.36
N LEU A 109 -6.47 -5.81 6.53
CA LEU A 109 -6.29 -4.38 6.83
C LEU A 109 -7.15 -3.92 8.01
N ALA A 110 -8.32 -4.53 8.21
CA ALA A 110 -9.21 -4.21 9.33
C ALA A 110 -8.58 -4.43 10.72
N GLN A 111 -7.52 -5.25 10.81
CA GLN A 111 -6.81 -5.49 12.09
C GLN A 111 -6.11 -4.24 12.63
N PHE A 112 -5.80 -3.29 11.77
CA PHE A 112 -5.17 -2.03 12.18
C PHE A 112 -6.17 -1.03 12.77
N VAL A 113 -7.47 -1.18 12.49
CA VAL A 113 -8.50 -0.25 12.98
C VAL A 113 -8.51 -0.21 14.50
N GLY A 114 -8.50 1.00 15.07
CA GLY A 114 -8.44 1.26 16.50
C GLY A 114 -7.04 1.22 17.10
N LYS A 115 -6.00 0.80 16.35
CA LYS A 115 -4.61 0.81 16.82
C LYS A 115 -4.12 2.24 17.01
N THR A 116 -3.20 2.41 17.96
CA THR A 116 -2.59 3.69 18.35
C THR A 116 -1.08 3.57 18.40
N SER A 117 -0.37 4.67 18.69
CA SER A 117 1.08 4.67 18.88
C SER A 117 1.55 3.78 20.04
N SER A 118 0.66 3.45 20.99
CA SER A 118 0.96 2.52 22.10
C SER A 118 0.64 1.05 21.79
N SER A 119 0.07 0.74 20.61
CA SER A 119 -0.23 -0.63 20.20
C SER A 119 1.04 -1.40 19.86
N VAL A 120 1.06 -2.70 20.11
CA VAL A 120 2.23 -3.56 19.89
C VAL A 120 2.58 -3.65 18.41
N LEU A 121 1.59 -3.87 17.54
CA LEU A 121 1.73 -4.00 16.09
C LEU A 121 2.84 -4.99 15.71
N LYS A 122 2.62 -6.24 16.08
CA LYS A 122 3.55 -7.34 15.82
C LYS A 122 2.88 -8.42 14.99
N VAL A 123 3.46 -8.72 13.83
CA VAL A 123 3.04 -9.84 12.98
C VAL A 123 3.28 -11.16 13.71
N GLY A 124 2.28 -12.04 13.72
CA GLY A 124 2.28 -13.26 14.54
C GLY A 124 1.92 -13.02 16.01
N GLY A 125 1.67 -11.78 16.41
CA GLY A 125 1.13 -11.36 17.69
C GLY A 125 -0.29 -10.83 17.54
N ASP A 126 -0.43 -9.49 17.62
CA ASP A 126 -1.72 -8.81 17.47
C ASP A 126 -2.09 -8.51 15.99
N ILE A 127 -1.20 -8.79 15.04
CA ILE A 127 -1.47 -8.76 13.60
C ILE A 127 -1.22 -10.15 13.02
N ARG A 128 -2.22 -10.70 12.34
CA ARG A 128 -2.12 -12.02 11.71
C ARG A 128 -1.12 -12.02 10.55
N THR A 129 -0.33 -13.08 10.45
CA THR A 129 0.51 -13.34 9.29
C THR A 129 -0.35 -13.77 8.10
N ILE A 130 0.06 -13.41 6.90
CA ILE A 130 -0.51 -13.95 5.66
C ILE A 130 0.45 -15.00 5.11
N SER A 131 -0.03 -16.24 4.94
CA SER A 131 0.74 -17.31 4.32
C SER A 131 1.09 -16.92 2.87
N GLY A 132 2.37 -17.01 2.51
CA GLY A 132 2.86 -16.60 1.20
C GLY A 132 3.14 -15.09 1.04
N ALA A 133 2.75 -14.26 2.03
CA ALA A 133 2.95 -12.81 2.03
C ALA A 133 3.61 -12.29 3.31
N THR A 134 4.49 -13.08 3.91
CA THR A 134 5.11 -12.77 5.21
C THR A 134 5.88 -11.46 5.21
N LEU A 135 6.71 -11.21 4.19
CA LEU A 135 7.49 -9.96 4.10
C LEU A 135 6.59 -8.75 3.88
N SER A 136 5.59 -8.84 3.01
CA SER A 136 4.64 -7.75 2.77
C SER A 136 3.84 -7.43 4.03
N SER A 137 3.35 -8.46 4.75
CA SER A 137 2.64 -8.29 6.04
C SER A 137 3.53 -7.59 7.08
N LEU A 138 4.79 -8.04 7.19
CA LEU A 138 5.74 -7.47 8.14
C LEU A 138 6.01 -6.00 7.82
N HIS A 139 6.37 -5.70 6.57
CA HIS A 139 6.78 -4.35 6.19
C HIS A 139 5.61 -3.36 6.21
N VAL A 140 4.40 -3.76 5.79
CA VAL A 140 3.21 -2.91 5.94
C VAL A 140 2.90 -2.66 7.41
N THR A 141 2.99 -3.67 8.28
CA THR A 141 2.77 -3.50 9.72
C THR A 141 3.78 -2.53 10.34
N GLU A 142 5.07 -2.66 10.01
CA GLU A 142 6.10 -1.72 10.45
C GLU A 142 5.89 -0.31 9.89
N GLY A 143 5.40 -0.21 8.67
CA GLY A 143 5.01 1.06 8.07
C GLY A 143 3.87 1.75 8.81
N VAL A 144 2.79 1.04 9.12
CA VAL A 144 1.68 1.58 9.92
C VAL A 144 2.15 2.01 11.31
N LYS A 145 3.02 1.21 11.94
CA LYS A 145 3.63 1.54 13.23
C LYS A 145 4.43 2.85 13.15
N ARG A 146 5.22 3.03 12.09
CA ARG A 146 5.97 4.27 11.82
C ARG A 146 5.03 5.47 11.64
N VAL A 147 3.94 5.33 10.89
CA VAL A 147 2.94 6.39 10.74
C VAL A 147 2.34 6.78 12.08
N LEU A 148 1.97 5.80 12.91
CA LEU A 148 1.43 6.05 14.25
C LEU A 148 2.45 6.74 15.17
N ALA A 149 3.73 6.37 15.09
CA ALA A 149 4.78 7.02 15.87
C ALA A 149 4.95 8.50 15.48
N ASN A 150 4.84 8.81 14.19
CA ASN A 150 5.05 10.16 13.68
C ASN A 150 3.80 11.06 13.78
N TYR A 151 2.62 10.49 13.65
CA TYR A 151 1.36 11.26 13.51
C TYR A 151 0.32 10.95 14.60
N GLY A 152 0.44 9.83 15.30
CA GLY A 152 -0.56 9.40 16.29
C GLY A 152 -0.64 10.28 17.55
N SER A 153 0.34 11.14 17.79
CA SER A 153 0.40 12.03 18.96
C SER A 153 0.14 13.51 18.63
N HIS A 154 -0.14 13.84 17.38
CA HIS A 154 -0.42 15.22 16.97
C HIS A 154 -1.86 15.59 17.36
N ARG A 155 -1.95 16.36 18.43
CA ARG A 155 -3.17 17.07 18.87
C ARG A 155 -3.25 18.44 18.23
#